data_af43305015ba635375df8229420465d9
#
_entry.id   af43305015ba635375df8229420465d9
#
_cell.length_a   1.000
_cell.length_b   1.000
_cell.length_c   1.000
_cell.angle_alpha   90.00
_cell.angle_beta   90.00
_cell.angle_gamma   90.00
#
_symmetry.space_group_name_H-M   'P 1'
#
loop_
_entity.id
_entity.type
_entity.pdbx_description
1 polymer ?
#
loop_
_entity_poly.entity_id
_entity_poly.type
_entity_poly.pdbx_seq_one_letter_code
_entity_poly.pdbx_strand_id
1 'polypeptide(L)' 'EELARDEEIEVAVQVNGKLRTRIFAQADAPDDRLREAALADEKVKAATAGRDIAKVIVIPRKLVNIVVR' A
#
# COMPACT_ATOMS: atom_id res chain seq x y z
N GLU A 1 24.98 13.24 -0.20
CA GLU A 1 24.57 13.05 -0.05
C GLU A 1 23.60 12.99 0.12
N GLU A 2 23.53 13.23 0.21
CA GLU A 2 22.76 13.05 0.39
C GLU A 2 21.94 12.59 0.33
N LEU A 3 21.74 12.44 0.41
CA LEU A 3 21.20 11.86 0.15
C LEU A 3 20.48 11.03 0.61
N ALA A 4 20.75 11.13 0.88
CA ALA A 4 20.32 9.91 1.42
C ALA A 4 19.27 10.04 2.41
N ARG A 5 18.61 10.97 2.42
CA ARG A 5 17.58 11.04 3.24
C ARG A 5 16.40 10.40 2.76
N ASP A 6 16.45 9.68 1.75
CA ASP A 6 15.31 8.94 1.28
C ASP A 6 15.25 7.63 1.98
N GLU A 7 14.81 7.64 3.19
CA GLU A 7 14.57 6.41 3.89
C GLU A 7 13.31 5.77 3.36
N GLU A 8 13.47 4.74 2.58
CA GLU A 8 12.35 3.98 2.10
C GLU A 8 12.06 2.83 3.04
N ILE A 9 10.78 2.60 3.27
CA ILE A 9 10.34 1.47 4.09
C ILE A 9 9.51 0.55 3.22
N GLU A 10 9.49 -0.70 3.62
CA GLU A 10 8.68 -1.69 2.96
C GLU A 10 7.31 -1.71 3.61
N VAL A 11 6.28 -1.55 2.80
CA VAL A 11 4.91 -1.54 3.27
C VAL A 11 4.20 -2.73 2.66
N ALA A 12 3.70 -3.63 3.49
CA ALA A 12 2.96 -4.78 3.01
C ALA A 12 1.58 -4.32 2.56
N VAL A 13 1.14 -4.84 1.42
CA VAL A 13 -0.19 -4.53 0.91
C VAL A 13 -1.01 -5.80 0.94
N GLN A 14 -2.10 -5.75 1.66
CA GLN A 14 -2.99 -6.88 1.83
C GLN A 14 -4.35 -6.58 1.21
N VAL A 15 -4.99 -7.63 0.73
CA VAL A 15 -6.37 -7.55 0.25
C VAL A 15 -7.16 -8.56 1.05
N ASN A 16 -8.15 -8.07 1.79
CA ASN A 16 -8.95 -8.89 2.69
C ASN A 16 -8.10 -9.68 3.68
N GLY A 17 -7.01 -9.03 4.15
CA GLY A 17 -6.14 -9.64 5.12
C GLY A 17 -5.09 -10.58 4.56
N LYS A 18 -5.07 -10.78 3.25
CA LYS A 18 -4.07 -11.64 2.63
C LYS A 18 -3.01 -10.80 1.95
N LEU A 19 -1.77 -11.09 2.25
CA LEU A 19 -0.65 -10.37 1.64
C LEU A 19 -0.63 -10.62 0.14
N ARG A 20 -0.67 -9.54 -0.63
CA ARG A 20 -0.63 -9.62 -2.08
C ARG A 20 0.66 -9.11 -2.65
N THR A 21 1.17 -8.02 -2.11
CA THR A 21 2.37 -7.42 -2.61
C THR A 21 2.99 -6.56 -1.54
N ARG A 22 4.14 -6.00 -1.86
CA ARG A 22 4.80 -5.04 -1.00
C ARG A 22 5.19 -3.86 -1.85
N ILE A 23 5.10 -2.69 -1.25
CA ILE A 23 5.52 -1.47 -1.92
C ILE A 23 6.59 -0.81 -1.07
N PHE A 24 7.37 0.03 -1.72
CA PHE A 24 8.36 0.83 -1.01
C PHE A 24 7.89 2.27 -1.03
N ALA A 25 7.97 2.91 0.11
CA ALA A 25 7.56 4.28 0.25
C ALA A 25 8.50 4.96 1.20
N GLN A 26 8.49 6.29 1.17
CA GLN A 26 9.30 7.03 2.11
C GLN A 26 8.72 6.92 3.50
N ALA A 27 9.62 6.90 4.49
CA ALA A 27 9.20 6.67 5.86
C ALA A 27 8.20 7.72 6.34
N ASP A 28 8.28 8.92 5.79
CA ASP A 28 7.39 10.01 6.20
C ASP A 28 6.24 10.24 5.22
N ALA A 29 5.98 9.28 4.34
CA ALA A 29 4.92 9.42 3.36
C ALA A 29 3.56 9.49 4.07
N PRO A 30 2.68 10.40 3.64
CA PRO A 30 1.35 10.47 4.23
C PRO A 30 0.49 9.29 3.83
N ASP A 31 -0.58 9.08 4.59
CA ASP A 31 -1.48 7.97 4.34
C ASP A 31 -2.02 7.97 2.91
N ASP A 32 -2.34 9.15 2.40
CA ASP A 32 -2.87 9.24 1.03
C ASP A 32 -1.89 8.71 0.01
N ARG A 33 -0.61 8.98 0.21
CA ARG A 33 0.41 8.48 -0.70
C ARG A 33 0.54 6.98 -0.63
N LEU A 34 0.49 6.45 0.59
CA LEU A 34 0.59 5.00 0.76
C LEU A 34 -0.61 4.32 0.12
N ARG A 35 -1.80 4.89 0.30
CA ARG A 35 -2.99 4.34 -0.30
C ARG A 35 -2.91 4.36 -1.83
N GLU A 36 -2.48 5.49 -2.38
CA GLU A 36 -2.37 5.60 -3.83
C GLU A 36 -1.36 4.62 -4.39
N ALA A 37 -0.22 4.50 -3.72
CA ALA A 37 0.80 3.56 -4.18
C ALA A 37 0.29 2.13 -4.15
N ALA A 38 -0.43 1.77 -3.10
CA ALA A 38 -0.99 0.44 -2.99
C ALA A 38 -2.01 0.19 -4.10
N LEU A 39 -2.91 1.14 -4.33
CA LEU A 39 -3.96 0.96 -5.32
C LEU A 39 -3.43 1.00 -6.74
N ALA A 40 -2.26 1.60 -6.96
CA ALA A 40 -1.65 1.65 -8.28
C ALA A 40 -0.85 0.40 -8.61
N ASP A 41 -0.60 -0.45 -7.64
CA ASP A 41 0.18 -1.66 -7.86
C ASP A 41 -0.61 -2.65 -8.72
N GLU A 42 0.08 -3.25 -9.69
CA GLU A 42 -0.60 -4.15 -10.63
C GLU A 42 -1.17 -5.37 -9.94
N LYS A 43 -0.45 -5.90 -8.94
CA LYS A 43 -0.95 -7.06 -8.22
C LYS A 43 -2.19 -6.73 -7.43
N VAL A 44 -2.24 -5.53 -6.87
CA VAL A 44 -3.43 -5.09 -6.15
C VAL A 44 -4.57 -4.87 -7.13
N LYS A 45 -4.30 -4.26 -8.27
CA LYS A 45 -5.34 -4.08 -9.27
C LYS A 45 -5.92 -5.41 -9.72
N ALA A 46 -5.06 -6.40 -9.91
CA ALA A 46 -5.53 -7.73 -10.29
C ALA A 46 -6.36 -8.35 -9.18
N ALA A 47 -5.95 -8.18 -7.94
CA ALA A 47 -6.66 -8.76 -6.82
C ALA A 47 -8.01 -8.10 -6.58
N THR A 48 -8.15 -6.83 -6.97
CA THR A 48 -9.39 -6.09 -6.74
C THR A 48 -10.23 -5.94 -8.01
N ALA A 49 -9.76 -6.50 -9.12
CA ALA A 49 -10.48 -6.37 -10.39
C ALA A 49 -11.86 -7.00 -10.28
N GLY A 50 -12.87 -6.27 -10.72
CA GLY A 50 -14.23 -6.75 -10.66
C GLY A 50 -14.86 -6.71 -9.28
N ARG A 51 -14.17 -6.12 -8.33
CA ARG A 51 -14.68 -6.03 -6.96
C ARG A 51 -14.74 -4.59 -6.52
N ASP A 52 -15.65 -4.30 -5.62
CA ASP A 52 -15.77 -2.96 -5.06
C ASP A 52 -14.91 -2.86 -3.82
N ILE A 53 -14.14 -1.78 -3.75
CA ILE A 53 -13.32 -1.53 -2.57
C ILE A 53 -14.23 -0.96 -1.50
N ALA A 54 -14.37 -1.71 -0.39
CA ALA A 54 -15.23 -1.29 0.71
C ALA A 54 -14.50 -0.28 1.58
N LYS A 55 -13.22 -0.52 1.86
CA LYS A 55 -12.45 0.44 2.63
C LYS A 55 -10.97 0.14 2.45
N VAL A 56 -10.14 1.12 2.76
CA VAL A 56 -8.69 0.99 2.74
C VAL A 56 -8.18 1.42 4.10
N ILE A 57 -7.47 0.52 4.76
CA ILE A 57 -6.89 0.79 6.07
C ILE A 57 -5.39 0.98 5.88
N VAL A 58 -4.89 2.15 6.21
CA VAL A 58 -3.48 2.45 6.08
C VAL A 58 -2.88 2.55 7.48
N ILE A 59 -1.89 1.73 7.74
CA ILE A 59 -1.12 1.79 8.97
C ILE A 59 0.27 2.28 8.56
N PRO A 60 0.60 3.54 8.84
CA PRO A 60 1.86 4.10 8.37
C PRO A 60 3.06 3.29 8.82
N ARG A 61 3.99 3.11 7.93
CA ARG A 61 5.23 2.38 8.18
C ARG A 61 5.01 0.89 8.45
N LYS A 62 3.81 0.38 8.18
CA LYS A 62 3.55 -1.03 8.44
C LYS A 62 2.87 -1.71 7.27
N LEU A 63 1.64 -1.38 7.03
CA LEU A 63 0.90 -2.07 5.97
C LEU A 63 -0.28 -1.24 5.49
N VAL A 64 -0.78 -1.65 4.34
CA VAL A 64 -2.04 -1.16 3.80
C VAL A 64 -2.93 -2.37 3.59
N ASN A 65 -4.11 -2.34 4.17
CA ASN A 65 -5.06 -3.43 4.02
C ASN A 65 -6.26 -2.91 3.24
N ILE A 66 -6.51 -3.52 2.09
CA ILE A 66 -7.60 -3.15 1.22
C ILE A 66 -8.71 -4.16 1.40
N VAL A 67 -9.85 -3.69 1.86
CA VAL A 67 -11.01 -4.56 2.06
C VAL A 67 -11.92 -4.41 0.84
N VAL A 68 -12.19 -5.52 0.18
CA VAL A 68 -13.07 -5.53 -0.99
C VAL A 68 -14.25 -6.47 -0.73
N ARG A 69 -15.28 -6.26 -1.49
CA ARG A 69 -16.49 -7.07 -1.38
C ARG A 69 -16.52 -8.19 -2.40
#